data_837807963182b51e080e79906c2256df
#
_entry.id   837807963182b51e080e79906c2256df
#
_cell.length_a   1.000
_cell.length_b   1.000
_cell.length_c   1.000
_cell.angle_alpha   90.00
_cell.angle_beta   90.00
_cell.angle_gamma   90.00
#
_symmetry.space_group_name_H-M   'P 1'
#
loop_
_entity.id
_entity.type
_entity.pdbx_description
1 polymer ?
#
loop_
_entity_poly.entity_id
_entity_poly.type
_entity_poly.pdbx_seq_one_letter_code
_entity_poly.pdbx_strand_id
1 'polypeptide(L)'
;MEEYDVVIIGLGPAGYAAGIYATRFNMKTLLIGKEPGGQVSESYKIENYPGFSAIRGMDLATKFREHAITLGAEIIDFLEVVEIRKTEKGFEVRTEDDNVYSGKTLILATGAKKRKLGLPDEDKLRGRGVSYCATCDAAFFREKIVGVVGGGDSAVTSALLLSEYAKKVYLIYRRERKKMRAMPAWIEKAERNEKIEMIFNSIPRKLKGEEKLESVIFDRKGEEIEIKMDGLFVEIGTEPETRIAESLGVSLNENGHIKVRENMSTNIPGVFAAGDITTGSNMLAQIITACAEGAIAAESAYRYIRGGIS
;
A
#
# COMPACT_ATOMS: atom_id res chain seq x y z
N MET A 1 24.69 13.81 -16.43
CA MET A 1 23.58 13.05 -15.81
C MET A 1 24.21 11.82 -15.16
N GLU A 2 23.88 11.57 -13.92
CA GLU A 2 24.43 10.42 -13.20
C GLU A 2 23.73 9.14 -13.66
N GLU A 3 24.51 8.09 -14.00
CA GLU A 3 23.98 6.82 -14.52
C GLU A 3 23.98 5.77 -13.42
N TYR A 4 22.82 5.12 -13.20
CA TYR A 4 22.62 4.02 -12.26
C TYR A 4 22.49 2.69 -12.99
N ASP A 5 22.88 1.61 -12.34
CA ASP A 5 22.63 0.26 -12.87
C ASP A 5 21.13 -0.07 -12.75
N VAL A 6 20.51 0.36 -11.66
CA VAL A 6 19.08 0.20 -11.43
C VAL A 6 18.46 1.43 -10.78
N VAL A 7 17.33 1.88 -11.32
CA VAL A 7 16.43 2.84 -10.66
C VAL A 7 15.19 2.10 -10.18
N ILE A 8 14.90 2.22 -8.89
CA ILE A 8 13.77 1.58 -8.21
C ILE A 8 12.75 2.66 -7.88
N ILE A 9 11.51 2.49 -8.35
CA ILE A 9 10.43 3.45 -8.17
C ILE A 9 9.46 2.94 -7.14
N GLY A 10 9.45 3.57 -5.97
CA GLY A 10 8.65 3.20 -4.80
C GLY A 10 9.48 2.85 -3.58
N LEU A 11 9.09 3.38 -2.43
CA LEU A 11 9.78 3.26 -1.14
C LEU A 11 9.01 2.39 -0.15
N GLY A 12 8.24 1.43 -0.65
CA GLY A 12 7.62 0.37 0.14
C GLY A 12 8.55 -0.82 0.38
N PRO A 13 8.06 -1.89 1.03
CA PRO A 13 8.84 -3.11 1.31
C PRO A 13 9.50 -3.72 0.08
N ALA A 14 8.80 -3.76 -1.05
CA ALA A 14 9.35 -4.26 -2.31
C ALA A 14 10.53 -3.42 -2.80
N GLY A 15 10.38 -2.10 -2.78
CA GLY A 15 11.44 -1.18 -3.21
C GLY A 15 12.67 -1.25 -2.30
N TYR A 16 12.49 -1.20 -0.98
CA TYR A 16 13.63 -1.34 -0.05
C TYR A 16 14.32 -2.69 -0.16
N ALA A 17 13.57 -3.79 -0.25
CA ALA A 17 14.15 -5.11 -0.45
C ALA A 17 14.92 -5.19 -1.77
N ALA A 18 14.37 -4.65 -2.86
CA ALA A 18 15.08 -4.55 -4.14
C ALA A 18 16.38 -3.76 -4.00
N GLY A 19 16.35 -2.61 -3.31
CA GLY A 19 17.54 -1.78 -3.07
C GLY A 19 18.63 -2.51 -2.27
N ILE A 20 18.23 -3.20 -1.20
CA ILE A 20 19.13 -4.03 -0.37
C ILE A 20 19.83 -5.10 -1.23
N TYR A 21 19.08 -5.83 -2.05
CA TYR A 21 19.67 -6.88 -2.89
C TYR A 21 20.50 -6.31 -4.04
N ALA A 22 20.05 -5.24 -4.68
CA ALA A 22 20.77 -4.57 -5.77
C ALA A 22 22.16 -4.09 -5.30
N THR A 23 22.22 -3.42 -4.15
CA THR A 23 23.51 -2.98 -3.58
C THR A 23 24.42 -4.15 -3.19
N ARG A 24 23.85 -5.26 -2.70
CA ARG A 24 24.63 -6.48 -2.41
C ARG A 24 25.19 -7.15 -3.67
N PHE A 25 24.57 -6.92 -4.83
CA PHE A 25 25.11 -7.29 -6.15
C PHE A 25 26.09 -6.26 -6.72
N ASN A 26 26.51 -5.27 -5.91
CA ASN A 26 27.37 -4.14 -6.30
C ASN A 26 26.80 -3.33 -7.48
N MET A 27 25.49 -3.25 -7.60
CA MET A 27 24.86 -2.35 -8.56
C MET A 27 24.77 -0.92 -7.98
N LYS A 28 25.10 0.08 -8.78
CA LYS A 28 24.81 1.47 -8.43
C LYS A 28 23.29 1.66 -8.44
N THR A 29 22.72 1.89 -7.26
CA THR A 29 21.29 1.78 -7.01
C THR A 29 20.68 3.08 -6.52
N LEU A 30 19.63 3.53 -7.18
CA LEU A 30 18.81 4.67 -6.77
C LEU A 30 17.38 4.22 -6.49
N LEU A 31 16.85 4.62 -5.33
CA LEU A 31 15.42 4.49 -4.99
C LEU A 31 14.78 5.88 -5.00
N ILE A 32 13.60 6.00 -5.61
CA ILE A 32 12.82 7.26 -5.65
C ILE A 32 11.38 6.97 -5.25
N GLY A 33 10.81 7.78 -4.38
CA GLY A 33 9.39 7.66 -4.05
C GLY A 33 8.85 8.76 -3.14
N LYS A 34 7.55 8.98 -3.25
CA LYS A 34 6.83 10.02 -2.52
C LYS A 34 6.57 9.66 -1.05
N GLU A 35 6.33 8.39 -0.77
CA GLU A 35 5.87 7.91 0.53
C GLU A 35 6.87 6.91 1.13
N PRO A 36 7.82 7.36 1.99
CA PRO A 36 8.75 6.48 2.67
C PRO A 36 8.03 5.41 3.50
N GLY A 37 8.33 4.14 3.25
CA GLY A 37 7.68 3.00 3.88
C GLY A 37 6.39 2.53 3.19
N GLY A 38 5.78 3.38 2.33
CA GLY A 38 4.50 3.07 1.68
C GLY A 38 3.42 2.68 2.69
N GLN A 39 2.51 1.79 2.32
CA GLN A 39 1.39 1.36 3.19
C GLN A 39 1.84 0.74 4.53
N VAL A 40 3.06 0.24 4.63
CA VAL A 40 3.58 -0.34 5.88
C VAL A 40 3.68 0.71 6.97
N SER A 41 4.11 1.93 6.64
CA SER A 41 4.23 3.02 7.60
C SER A 41 2.90 3.38 8.29
N GLU A 42 1.78 3.12 7.62
CA GLU A 42 0.43 3.35 8.13
C GLU A 42 -0.09 2.22 9.05
N SER A 43 0.61 1.08 9.11
CA SER A 43 0.17 -0.07 9.90
C SER A 43 0.43 0.13 11.38
N TYR A 44 -0.61 0.02 12.21
CA TYR A 44 -0.49 0.16 13.67
C TYR A 44 0.41 -0.91 14.28
N LYS A 45 0.16 -2.17 13.94
CA LYS A 45 0.84 -3.33 14.51
C LYS A 45 0.98 -4.41 13.46
N ILE A 46 2.19 -4.91 13.31
CA ILE A 46 2.55 -5.99 12.39
C ILE A 46 3.01 -7.18 13.25
N GLU A 47 2.32 -8.31 13.14
CA GLU A 47 2.59 -9.56 13.89
C GLU A 47 2.91 -10.74 12.94
N ASN A 48 2.99 -10.49 11.64
CA ASN A 48 3.15 -11.52 10.61
C ASN A 48 4.40 -11.31 9.74
N TYR A 49 5.36 -10.50 10.21
CA TYR A 49 6.65 -10.35 9.54
C TYR A 49 7.72 -11.09 10.33
N PRO A 50 8.38 -12.14 9.76
CA PRO A 50 9.36 -12.95 10.45
C PRO A 50 10.51 -12.12 11.01
N GLY A 51 10.91 -12.41 12.25
CA GLY A 51 11.94 -11.69 12.99
C GLY A 51 11.37 -10.74 14.06
N PHE A 52 10.08 -10.46 14.03
CA PHE A 52 9.40 -9.65 15.03
C PHE A 52 8.10 -10.32 15.48
N SER A 53 7.94 -10.54 16.80
CA SER A 53 6.66 -11.01 17.35
C SER A 53 5.58 -9.94 17.24
N ALA A 54 5.97 -8.67 17.29
CA ALA A 54 5.16 -7.50 17.01
C ALA A 54 6.07 -6.29 16.76
N ILE A 55 5.74 -5.47 15.79
CA ILE A 55 6.42 -4.21 15.49
C ILE A 55 5.42 -3.19 14.93
N ARG A 56 5.65 -1.89 15.18
CA ARG A 56 4.87 -0.82 14.54
C ARG A 56 5.29 -0.69 13.08
N GLY A 57 4.34 -0.37 12.20
CA GLY A 57 4.63 -0.23 10.78
C GLY A 57 5.70 0.81 10.47
N MET A 58 5.62 1.99 11.08
CA MET A 58 6.62 3.05 10.93
C MET A 58 8.03 2.58 11.35
N ASP A 59 8.14 1.83 12.46
CA ASP A 59 9.43 1.35 12.95
C ASP A 59 10.03 0.29 12.00
N LEU A 60 9.18 -0.56 11.41
CA LEU A 60 9.63 -1.54 10.41
C LEU A 60 10.06 -0.85 9.12
N ALA A 61 9.31 0.12 8.64
CA ALA A 61 9.65 0.91 7.46
C ALA A 61 10.98 1.66 7.62
N THR A 62 11.20 2.26 8.79
CA THR A 62 12.46 2.92 9.15
C THR A 62 13.64 1.94 9.09
N LYS A 63 13.48 0.71 9.64
CA LYS A 63 14.50 -0.33 9.58
C LYS A 63 14.83 -0.77 8.16
N PHE A 64 13.84 -0.90 7.28
CA PHE A 64 14.09 -1.20 5.86
C PHE A 64 14.91 -0.10 5.20
N ARG A 65 14.52 1.15 5.41
CA ARG A 65 15.22 2.32 4.86
C ARG A 65 16.67 2.40 5.34
N GLU A 66 16.89 2.31 6.65
CA GLU A 66 18.23 2.35 7.25
C GLU A 66 19.12 1.23 6.72
N HIS A 67 18.57 0.02 6.55
CA HIS A 67 19.30 -1.12 6.00
C HIS A 67 19.74 -0.86 4.56
N ALA A 68 18.86 -0.34 3.71
CA ALA A 68 19.20 0.00 2.32
C ALA A 68 20.32 1.07 2.24
N ILE A 69 20.21 2.13 3.04
CA ILE A 69 21.23 3.19 3.11
C ILE A 69 22.58 2.65 3.61
N THR A 70 22.58 1.82 4.66
CA THR A 70 23.81 1.24 5.22
C THR A 70 24.57 0.41 4.19
N LEU A 71 23.87 -0.19 3.23
CA LEU A 71 24.47 -0.95 2.14
C LEU A 71 24.88 -0.08 0.93
N GLY A 72 24.62 1.23 0.97
CA GLY A 72 25.04 2.17 -0.05
C GLY A 72 23.99 2.48 -1.13
N ALA A 73 22.72 2.17 -0.89
CA ALA A 73 21.65 2.64 -1.77
C ALA A 73 21.45 4.15 -1.62
N GLU A 74 21.35 4.85 -2.76
CA GLU A 74 20.91 6.24 -2.78
C GLU A 74 19.37 6.28 -2.72
N ILE A 75 18.81 7.15 -1.87
CA ILE A 75 17.35 7.24 -1.69
C ILE A 75 16.92 8.70 -1.80
N ILE A 76 15.93 8.94 -2.64
CA ILE A 76 15.26 10.23 -2.78
C ILE A 76 13.84 10.05 -2.24
N ASP A 77 13.62 10.59 -1.04
CA ASP A 77 12.33 10.59 -0.35
C ASP A 77 11.45 11.76 -0.78
N PHE A 78 10.13 11.63 -0.62
CA PHE A 78 9.13 12.67 -0.81
C PHE A 78 9.07 13.27 -2.21
N LEU A 79 9.48 12.51 -3.23
CA LEU A 79 9.52 12.97 -4.60
C LEU A 79 8.77 11.98 -5.52
N GLU A 80 7.82 12.52 -6.31
CA GLU A 80 7.02 11.71 -7.25
C GLU A 80 7.73 11.57 -8.59
N VAL A 81 7.81 10.34 -9.11
CA VAL A 81 8.19 10.09 -10.49
C VAL A 81 6.99 10.38 -11.39
N VAL A 82 7.14 11.32 -12.31
CA VAL A 82 6.06 11.78 -13.20
C VAL A 82 6.15 11.24 -14.61
N GLU A 83 7.34 10.84 -15.05
CA GLU A 83 7.56 10.33 -16.41
C GLU A 83 8.72 9.34 -16.45
N ILE A 84 8.60 8.33 -17.30
CA ILE A 84 9.70 7.43 -17.66
C ILE A 84 9.78 7.36 -19.18
N ARG A 85 10.99 7.48 -19.73
CA ARG A 85 11.27 7.34 -21.15
C ARG A 85 12.30 6.24 -21.36
N LYS A 86 12.04 5.38 -22.35
CA LYS A 86 13.03 4.41 -22.83
C LYS A 86 14.03 5.11 -23.75
N THR A 87 15.31 4.84 -23.57
CA THR A 87 16.42 5.35 -24.39
C THR A 87 17.20 4.18 -25.02
N GLU A 88 18.19 4.47 -25.84
CA GLU A 88 19.08 3.44 -26.40
C GLU A 88 19.95 2.75 -25.33
N LYS A 89 20.24 3.45 -24.21
CA LYS A 89 21.12 2.95 -23.13
C LYS A 89 20.37 2.45 -21.89
N GLY A 90 19.04 2.53 -21.87
CA GLY A 90 18.22 2.16 -20.72
C GLY A 90 17.01 3.07 -20.60
N PHE A 91 16.87 3.75 -19.49
CA PHE A 91 15.69 4.53 -19.13
C PHE A 91 16.06 5.87 -18.50
N GLU A 92 15.30 6.91 -18.81
CA GLU A 92 15.29 8.18 -18.10
C GLU A 92 14.05 8.27 -17.25
N VAL A 93 14.24 8.67 -15.99
CA VAL A 93 13.19 8.83 -14.98
C VAL A 93 13.14 10.29 -14.58
N ARG A 94 12.02 10.97 -14.83
CA ARG A 94 11.81 12.37 -14.47
C ARG A 94 10.90 12.47 -13.24
N THR A 95 11.29 13.31 -12.31
CA THR A 95 10.56 13.60 -11.08
C THR A 95 9.78 14.91 -11.19
N GLU A 96 8.87 15.17 -10.26
CA GLU A 96 7.96 16.34 -10.23
C GLU A 96 8.69 17.69 -10.09
N ASP A 97 9.96 17.68 -9.64
CA ASP A 97 10.86 18.82 -9.56
C ASP A 97 11.74 19.00 -10.83
N ASP A 98 11.37 18.32 -11.92
CA ASP A 98 12.04 18.32 -13.23
C ASP A 98 13.47 17.72 -13.26
N ASN A 99 13.95 17.12 -12.17
CA ASN A 99 15.19 16.35 -12.21
C ASN A 99 15.04 15.08 -13.03
N VAL A 100 16.14 14.69 -13.73
CA VAL A 100 16.17 13.49 -14.57
C VAL A 100 17.31 12.58 -14.13
N TYR A 101 16.96 11.32 -13.90
CA TYR A 101 17.88 10.25 -13.50
C TYR A 101 17.94 9.19 -14.60
N SER A 102 19.14 8.64 -14.84
CA SER A 102 19.34 7.61 -15.87
C SER A 102 19.64 6.25 -15.22
N GLY A 103 18.98 5.19 -15.71
CA GLY A 103 19.20 3.82 -15.25
C GLY A 103 19.25 2.82 -16.38
N LYS A 104 20.12 1.81 -16.30
CA LYS A 104 20.17 0.71 -17.26
C LYS A 104 18.95 -0.20 -17.16
N THR A 105 18.40 -0.35 -15.94
CA THR A 105 17.21 -1.14 -15.63
C THR A 105 16.29 -0.39 -14.68
N LEU A 106 15.01 -0.81 -14.66
CA LEU A 106 13.99 -0.27 -13.76
C LEU A 106 13.35 -1.39 -12.93
N ILE A 107 13.01 -1.07 -11.66
CA ILE A 107 12.12 -1.88 -10.84
C ILE A 107 10.94 -1.00 -10.41
N LEU A 108 9.74 -1.36 -10.88
CA LEU A 108 8.49 -0.69 -10.52
C LEU A 108 7.95 -1.32 -9.23
N ALA A 109 8.00 -0.56 -8.12
CA ALA A 109 7.59 -0.99 -6.79
C ALA A 109 6.62 0.03 -6.15
N THR A 110 5.79 0.69 -6.97
CA THR A 110 4.89 1.77 -6.57
C THR A 110 3.70 1.30 -5.72
N GLY A 111 3.51 -0.02 -5.61
CA GLY A 111 2.50 -0.61 -4.74
C GLY A 111 1.07 -0.31 -5.20
N ALA A 112 0.22 0.02 -4.23
CA ALA A 112 -1.20 0.26 -4.47
C ALA A 112 -1.72 1.39 -3.59
N LYS A 113 -2.75 2.10 -4.06
CA LYS A 113 -3.42 3.17 -3.32
C LYS A 113 -4.75 2.71 -2.74
N LYS A 114 -5.19 3.33 -1.67
CA LYS A 114 -6.48 2.99 -1.03
C LYS A 114 -7.67 3.37 -1.91
N ARG A 115 -8.64 2.47 -2.00
CA ARG A 115 -9.88 2.69 -2.73
C ARG A 115 -10.78 3.65 -1.97
N LYS A 116 -11.37 4.60 -2.72
CA LYS A 116 -12.42 5.48 -2.21
C LYS A 116 -13.77 4.76 -2.21
N LEU A 117 -14.69 5.22 -1.37
CA LEU A 117 -16.10 4.76 -1.39
C LEU A 117 -16.80 5.20 -2.68
N GLY A 118 -16.37 6.32 -3.28
CA GLY A 118 -16.98 6.94 -4.44
C GLY A 118 -18.30 7.65 -4.12
N LEU A 119 -18.46 8.09 -2.86
CA LEU A 119 -19.65 8.77 -2.41
C LEU A 119 -19.54 10.29 -2.59
N PRO A 120 -20.65 10.99 -2.86
CA PRO A 120 -20.69 12.45 -2.77
C PRO A 120 -20.16 12.92 -1.41
N ASP A 121 -19.50 14.08 -1.41
CA ASP A 121 -18.89 14.70 -0.23
C ASP A 121 -17.74 13.94 0.44
N GLU A 122 -17.32 12.79 -0.07
CA GLU A 122 -16.21 12.00 0.50
C GLU A 122 -14.91 12.81 0.57
N ASP A 123 -14.53 13.46 -0.53
CA ASP A 123 -13.35 14.32 -0.58
C ASP A 123 -13.48 15.59 0.28
N LYS A 124 -14.70 16.18 0.38
CA LYS A 124 -14.99 17.31 1.25
C LYS A 124 -14.82 16.98 2.73
N LEU A 125 -15.24 15.77 3.11
CA LEU A 125 -15.20 15.28 4.50
C LEU A 125 -13.88 14.58 4.86
N ARG A 126 -12.98 14.39 3.91
CA ARG A 126 -11.63 13.85 4.15
C ARG A 126 -10.85 14.75 5.11
N GLY A 127 -10.33 14.17 6.21
CA GLY A 127 -9.72 14.92 7.31
C GLY A 127 -10.72 15.67 8.21
N ARG A 128 -12.04 15.57 7.89
CA ARG A 128 -13.12 16.15 8.66
C ARG A 128 -14.13 15.08 9.12
N GLY A 129 -13.62 13.90 9.47
CA GLY A 129 -14.38 12.73 9.87
C GLY A 129 -14.28 11.56 8.92
N VAL A 130 -13.94 11.72 7.65
CA VAL A 130 -13.58 10.61 6.75
C VAL A 130 -12.07 10.46 6.73
N SER A 131 -11.58 9.25 7.02
CA SER A 131 -10.16 8.92 7.07
C SER A 131 -9.86 7.61 6.32
N TYR A 132 -8.61 7.51 5.83
CA TYR A 132 -8.04 6.32 5.20
C TYR A 132 -6.86 5.75 6.00
N CYS A 133 -6.51 6.35 7.14
CA CYS A 133 -5.38 5.96 7.97
C CYS A 133 -5.79 5.94 9.45
N ALA A 134 -6.15 4.78 9.97
CA ALA A 134 -6.48 4.65 11.39
C ALA A 134 -5.27 4.98 12.29
N THR A 135 -4.07 4.55 11.90
CA THR A 135 -2.83 4.80 12.66
C THR A 135 -2.52 6.29 12.78
N CYS A 136 -2.80 7.07 11.72
CA CYS A 136 -2.57 8.51 11.72
C CYS A 136 -3.59 9.26 12.59
N ASP A 137 -4.85 8.83 12.53
CA ASP A 137 -5.97 9.67 12.97
C ASP A 137 -6.67 9.16 14.25
N ALA A 138 -6.40 7.93 14.73
CA ALA A 138 -7.12 7.33 15.86
C ALA A 138 -7.16 8.23 17.10
N ALA A 139 -6.07 8.93 17.41
CA ALA A 139 -5.97 9.80 18.59
C ALA A 139 -6.97 10.97 18.58
N PHE A 140 -7.36 11.47 17.39
CA PHE A 140 -8.36 12.55 17.25
C PHE A 140 -9.79 12.10 17.55
N PHE A 141 -10.01 10.78 17.61
CA PHE A 141 -11.33 10.18 17.87
C PHE A 141 -11.48 9.61 19.28
N ARG A 142 -10.68 10.12 20.24
CA ARG A 142 -10.81 9.74 21.65
C ARG A 142 -12.22 10.05 22.16
N GLU A 143 -12.83 9.06 22.85
CA GLU A 143 -14.20 9.12 23.41
C GLU A 143 -15.31 9.40 22.37
N LYS A 144 -15.02 9.21 21.06
CA LYS A 144 -15.98 9.40 19.98
C LYS A 144 -16.52 8.06 19.46
N ILE A 145 -17.56 8.13 18.63
CA ILE A 145 -18.14 6.99 17.93
C ILE A 145 -17.58 6.97 16.52
N VAL A 146 -17.00 5.85 16.11
CA VAL A 146 -16.40 5.73 14.78
C VAL A 146 -16.88 4.48 14.05
N GLY A 147 -16.86 4.52 12.73
CA GLY A 147 -17.09 3.40 11.85
C GLY A 147 -15.82 2.99 11.10
N VAL A 148 -15.64 1.70 10.83
CA VAL A 148 -14.64 1.17 9.91
C VAL A 148 -15.35 0.38 8.84
N VAL A 149 -15.17 0.73 7.58
CA VAL A 149 -15.77 -0.01 6.44
C VAL A 149 -14.72 -0.93 5.84
N GLY A 150 -14.97 -2.23 5.89
CA GLY A 150 -14.08 -3.23 5.31
C GLY A 150 -14.23 -4.60 5.96
N GLY A 151 -13.49 -5.60 5.47
CA GLY A 151 -13.55 -6.98 5.97
C GLY A 151 -12.28 -7.78 5.73
N GLY A 152 -11.17 -7.11 5.43
CA GLY A 152 -9.81 -7.66 5.40
C GLY A 152 -9.02 -7.32 6.66
N ASP A 153 -7.77 -7.75 6.72
CA ASP A 153 -6.87 -7.51 7.87
C ASP A 153 -6.79 -6.03 8.25
N SER A 154 -6.61 -5.13 7.27
CA SER A 154 -6.54 -3.69 7.51
C SER A 154 -7.78 -3.16 8.25
N ALA A 155 -8.98 -3.58 7.84
CA ALA A 155 -10.21 -3.13 8.48
C ALA A 155 -10.33 -3.62 9.93
N VAL A 156 -10.00 -4.89 10.18
CA VAL A 156 -10.12 -5.48 11.51
C VAL A 156 -9.06 -4.92 12.46
N THR A 157 -7.82 -4.79 12.00
CA THR A 157 -6.73 -4.20 12.82
C THR A 157 -6.96 -2.71 13.06
N SER A 158 -7.51 -1.97 12.09
CA SER A 158 -7.93 -0.57 12.29
C SER A 158 -9.04 -0.45 13.34
N ALA A 159 -10.04 -1.35 13.31
CA ALA A 159 -11.10 -1.36 14.30
C ALA A 159 -10.57 -1.66 15.72
N LEU A 160 -9.62 -2.59 15.85
CA LEU A 160 -8.94 -2.90 17.11
C LEU A 160 -8.15 -1.71 17.64
N LEU A 161 -7.37 -1.05 16.79
CA LEU A 161 -6.64 0.16 17.16
C LEU A 161 -7.60 1.27 17.62
N LEU A 162 -8.64 1.55 16.83
CA LEU A 162 -9.62 2.58 17.16
C LEU A 162 -10.33 2.31 18.48
N SER A 163 -10.55 1.04 18.84
CA SER A 163 -11.17 0.68 20.12
C SER A 163 -10.34 1.07 21.35
N GLU A 164 -9.03 1.29 21.19
CA GLU A 164 -8.17 1.78 22.28
C GLU A 164 -8.45 3.26 22.62
N TYR A 165 -8.93 4.03 21.65
CA TYR A 165 -9.20 5.46 21.79
C TYR A 165 -10.68 5.78 21.84
N ALA A 166 -11.46 5.24 20.93
CA ALA A 166 -12.86 5.55 20.74
C ALA A 166 -13.75 5.01 21.87
N LYS A 167 -14.90 5.66 22.07
CA LYS A 167 -15.98 5.17 22.93
C LYS A 167 -16.63 3.92 22.34
N LYS A 168 -16.85 3.91 21.01
CA LYS A 168 -17.46 2.81 20.29
C LYS A 168 -16.93 2.74 18.84
N VAL A 169 -16.78 1.53 18.34
CA VAL A 169 -16.36 1.26 16.96
C VAL A 169 -17.41 0.37 16.29
N TYR A 170 -17.90 0.80 15.14
CA TYR A 170 -18.70 -0.05 14.26
C TYR A 170 -17.80 -0.62 13.16
N LEU A 171 -17.64 -1.95 13.10
CA LEU A 171 -16.97 -2.61 11.98
C LEU A 171 -18.02 -3.04 10.96
N ILE A 172 -18.08 -2.31 9.84
CA ILE A 172 -19.13 -2.46 8.83
C ILE A 172 -18.61 -3.25 7.64
N TYR A 173 -19.27 -4.35 7.32
CA TYR A 173 -18.88 -5.21 6.21
C TYR A 173 -20.04 -5.47 5.24
N ARG A 174 -19.76 -5.34 3.94
CA ARG A 174 -20.77 -5.47 2.87
C ARG A 174 -21.34 -6.88 2.69
N ARG A 175 -20.71 -7.90 3.27
CA ARG A 175 -21.12 -9.32 3.19
C ARG A 175 -21.35 -9.88 4.58
N GLU A 176 -21.74 -11.14 4.65
CA GLU A 176 -21.86 -11.90 5.90
C GLU A 176 -20.50 -12.23 6.52
N ARG A 177 -20.48 -12.53 7.83
CA ARG A 177 -19.30 -12.84 8.63
C ARG A 177 -18.37 -13.87 7.95
N LYS A 178 -18.92 -14.98 7.47
CA LYS A 178 -18.17 -16.07 6.84
C LYS A 178 -17.42 -15.66 5.56
N LYS A 179 -17.72 -14.49 5.00
CA LYS A 179 -17.07 -13.93 3.82
C LYS A 179 -15.99 -12.90 4.15
N MET A 180 -15.73 -12.64 5.43
CA MET A 180 -14.58 -11.81 5.83
C MET A 180 -13.29 -12.46 5.35
N ARG A 181 -12.34 -11.61 4.95
CA ARG A 181 -11.04 -12.05 4.42
C ARG A 181 -9.89 -11.82 5.40
N ALA A 182 -10.19 -11.20 6.54
CA ALA A 182 -9.22 -11.05 7.62
C ALA A 182 -8.83 -12.39 8.22
N MET A 183 -7.62 -12.47 8.74
CA MET A 183 -7.14 -13.65 9.46
C MET A 183 -8.06 -13.98 10.64
N PRO A 184 -8.40 -15.27 10.88
CA PRO A 184 -9.29 -15.67 11.96
C PRO A 184 -8.89 -15.11 13.33
N ALA A 185 -7.59 -15.07 13.63
CA ALA A 185 -7.07 -14.52 14.88
C ALA A 185 -7.44 -13.05 15.11
N TRP A 186 -7.50 -12.24 14.06
CA TRP A 186 -7.91 -10.84 14.15
C TRP A 186 -9.42 -10.72 14.34
N ILE A 187 -10.20 -11.52 13.59
CA ILE A 187 -11.66 -11.55 13.71
C ILE A 187 -12.08 -11.90 15.14
N GLU A 188 -11.48 -12.95 15.71
CA GLU A 188 -11.76 -13.38 17.08
C GLU A 188 -11.40 -12.30 18.13
N LYS A 189 -10.28 -11.62 17.96
CA LYS A 189 -9.91 -10.49 18.84
C LYS A 189 -10.95 -9.36 18.77
N ALA A 190 -11.43 -9.02 17.58
CA ALA A 190 -12.43 -7.98 17.41
C ALA A 190 -13.80 -8.38 17.96
N GLU A 191 -14.22 -9.65 17.81
CA GLU A 191 -15.47 -10.18 18.36
C GLU A 191 -15.51 -10.19 19.90
N ARG A 192 -14.35 -10.36 20.54
CA ARG A 192 -14.23 -10.33 22.02
C ARG A 192 -14.12 -8.90 22.58
N ASN A 193 -13.99 -7.89 21.73
CA ASN A 193 -13.83 -6.52 22.18
C ASN A 193 -15.20 -5.84 22.37
N GLU A 194 -15.56 -5.51 23.61
CA GLU A 194 -16.85 -4.94 23.98
C GLU A 194 -17.14 -3.58 23.32
N LYS A 195 -16.10 -2.86 22.88
CA LYS A 195 -16.26 -1.59 22.17
C LYS A 195 -16.54 -1.75 20.69
N ILE A 196 -16.31 -2.95 20.11
CA ILE A 196 -16.48 -3.21 18.69
C ILE A 196 -17.81 -3.91 18.43
N GLU A 197 -18.65 -3.27 17.61
CA GLU A 197 -19.88 -3.88 17.11
C GLU A 197 -19.74 -4.14 15.60
N MET A 198 -19.90 -5.41 15.19
CA MET A 198 -19.83 -5.81 13.80
C MET A 198 -21.20 -5.71 13.12
N ILE A 199 -21.27 -4.96 12.03
CA ILE A 199 -22.48 -4.79 11.22
C ILE A 199 -22.24 -5.40 9.85
N PHE A 200 -22.97 -6.49 9.57
CA PHE A 200 -22.84 -7.23 8.31
C PHE A 200 -23.91 -6.85 7.30
N ASN A 201 -23.63 -7.18 6.01
CA ASN A 201 -24.52 -6.94 4.88
C ASN A 201 -24.89 -5.46 4.72
N SER A 202 -23.94 -4.57 5.02
CA SER A 202 -24.16 -3.11 5.04
C SER A 202 -23.16 -2.39 4.17
N ILE A 203 -23.66 -1.50 3.30
CA ILE A 203 -22.87 -0.73 2.36
C ILE A 203 -23.15 0.76 2.59
N PRO A 204 -22.13 1.62 2.79
CA PRO A 204 -22.35 3.05 2.91
C PRO A 204 -22.93 3.62 1.60
N ARG A 205 -23.94 4.48 1.73
CA ARG A 205 -24.64 5.12 0.59
C ARG A 205 -24.54 6.62 0.62
N LYS A 206 -24.50 7.22 1.80
CA LYS A 206 -24.45 8.68 1.93
C LYS A 206 -23.73 9.09 3.19
N LEU A 207 -22.86 10.06 3.06
CA LEU A 207 -22.22 10.76 4.17
C LEU A 207 -23.06 11.99 4.52
N LYS A 208 -23.28 12.27 5.80
CA LYS A 208 -24.00 13.44 6.28
C LYS A 208 -23.10 14.28 7.18
N GLY A 209 -23.18 15.59 6.99
CA GLY A 209 -22.46 16.62 7.72
C GLY A 209 -22.02 17.75 6.78
N GLU A 210 -22.04 18.98 7.25
CA GLU A 210 -21.63 20.13 6.45
C GLU A 210 -20.14 20.46 6.62
N GLU A 211 -19.70 20.63 7.85
CA GLU A 211 -18.30 20.95 8.19
C GLU A 211 -17.48 19.71 8.55
N LYS A 212 -18.13 18.71 9.15
CA LYS A 212 -17.55 17.44 9.57
C LYS A 212 -18.58 16.33 9.45
N LEU A 213 -18.13 15.09 9.47
CA LEU A 213 -19.01 13.92 9.47
C LEU A 213 -19.86 13.91 10.76
N GLU A 214 -21.16 13.67 10.61
CA GLU A 214 -22.15 13.57 11.71
C GLU A 214 -22.85 12.22 11.73
N SER A 215 -23.13 11.66 10.55
CA SER A 215 -23.71 10.34 10.40
C SER A 215 -23.44 9.76 9.00
N VAL A 216 -23.67 8.46 8.88
CA VAL A 216 -23.59 7.74 7.61
C VAL A 216 -24.86 6.93 7.41
N ILE A 217 -25.43 7.02 6.21
CA ILE A 217 -26.55 6.16 5.79
C ILE A 217 -25.96 4.92 5.12
N PHE A 218 -26.36 3.76 5.60
CA PHE A 218 -26.02 2.46 5.03
C PHE A 218 -27.25 1.80 4.43
N ASP A 219 -27.06 1.12 3.32
CA ASP A 219 -28.01 0.13 2.82
C ASP A 219 -27.71 -1.22 3.49
N ARG A 220 -28.65 -1.73 4.25
CA ARG A 220 -28.58 -3.05 4.87
C ARG A 220 -29.68 -3.94 4.30
N LYS A 221 -29.33 -4.73 3.27
CA LYS A 221 -30.27 -5.65 2.59
C LYS A 221 -31.50 -4.95 2.00
N GLY A 222 -31.37 -3.74 1.48
CA GLY A 222 -32.45 -2.94 0.89
C GLY A 222 -33.14 -1.99 1.87
N GLU A 223 -32.77 -2.01 3.15
CA GLU A 223 -33.25 -1.06 4.16
C GLU A 223 -32.17 0.00 4.46
N GLU A 224 -32.57 1.26 4.48
CA GLU A 224 -31.67 2.34 4.89
C GLU A 224 -31.60 2.41 6.42
N ILE A 225 -30.37 2.35 6.94
CA ILE A 225 -30.08 2.60 8.36
C ILE A 225 -29.14 3.78 8.48
N GLU A 226 -29.48 4.71 9.36
CA GLU A 226 -28.60 5.84 9.68
C GLU A 226 -27.87 5.58 11.00
N ILE A 227 -26.54 5.69 10.98
CA ILE A 227 -25.71 5.54 12.16
C ILE A 227 -24.98 6.87 12.42
N LYS A 228 -25.23 7.47 13.57
CA LYS A 228 -24.49 8.66 14.03
C LYS A 228 -23.08 8.25 14.38
N MET A 229 -22.10 8.96 13.82
CA MET A 229 -20.68 8.74 14.10
C MET A 229 -19.87 9.98 13.80
N ASP A 230 -18.79 10.16 14.55
CA ASP A 230 -17.86 11.28 14.41
C ASP A 230 -16.76 11.00 13.36
N GLY A 231 -16.54 9.74 13.03
CA GLY A 231 -15.52 9.31 12.06
C GLY A 231 -15.87 8.06 11.30
N LEU A 232 -15.45 8.00 10.03
CA LEU A 232 -15.56 6.83 9.16
C LEU A 232 -14.19 6.52 8.56
N PHE A 233 -13.65 5.36 8.87
CA PHE A 233 -12.39 4.84 8.35
C PHE A 233 -12.65 3.91 7.18
N VAL A 234 -12.05 4.21 6.03
CA VAL A 234 -12.31 3.50 4.77
C VAL A 234 -11.20 2.48 4.51
N GLU A 235 -11.50 1.20 4.73
CA GLU A 235 -10.58 0.07 4.59
C GLU A 235 -11.13 -0.99 3.62
N ILE A 236 -11.56 -0.56 2.43
CA ILE A 236 -12.23 -1.41 1.42
C ILE A 236 -11.29 -2.03 0.39
N GLY A 237 -10.00 -1.99 0.67
CA GLY A 237 -8.94 -2.50 -0.19
C GLY A 237 -8.22 -1.43 -0.96
N THR A 238 -7.40 -1.88 -1.89
CA THR A 238 -6.47 -1.04 -2.66
C THR A 238 -6.65 -1.27 -4.16
N GLU A 239 -6.08 -0.39 -4.96
CA GLU A 239 -5.91 -0.55 -6.39
C GLU A 239 -4.45 -0.29 -6.77
N PRO A 240 -3.87 -1.04 -7.72
CA PRO A 240 -2.46 -0.90 -8.06
C PRO A 240 -2.17 0.48 -8.68
N GLU A 241 -1.02 1.08 -8.32
CA GLU A 241 -0.61 2.38 -8.85
C GLU A 241 0.25 2.19 -10.11
N THR A 242 -0.44 1.99 -11.26
CA THR A 242 0.18 1.59 -12.53
C THR A 242 0.32 2.70 -13.56
N ARG A 243 -0.06 3.93 -13.25
CA ARG A 243 -0.02 5.06 -14.21
C ARG A 243 1.33 5.18 -14.94
N ILE A 244 2.43 5.10 -14.20
CA ILE A 244 3.79 5.16 -14.77
C ILE A 244 4.11 3.92 -15.60
N ALA A 245 3.67 2.73 -15.16
CA ALA A 245 3.86 1.49 -15.91
C ALA A 245 3.09 1.49 -17.24
N GLU A 246 1.88 2.01 -17.25
CA GLU A 246 1.04 2.14 -18.45
C GLU A 246 1.70 3.04 -19.50
N SER A 247 2.30 4.16 -19.09
CA SER A 247 2.99 5.07 -20.00
C SER A 247 4.19 4.42 -20.72
N LEU A 248 4.80 3.40 -20.11
CA LEU A 248 5.84 2.59 -20.72
C LEU A 248 5.33 1.45 -21.62
N GLY A 249 4.02 1.19 -21.63
CA GLY A 249 3.43 0.05 -22.34
C GLY A 249 3.61 -1.28 -21.63
N VAL A 250 3.75 -1.27 -20.30
CA VAL A 250 3.81 -2.50 -19.49
C VAL A 250 2.43 -3.17 -19.48
N SER A 251 2.43 -4.50 -19.69
CA SER A 251 1.19 -5.28 -19.75
C SER A 251 0.53 -5.43 -18.40
N LEU A 252 -0.78 -5.13 -18.34
CA LEU A 252 -1.60 -5.28 -17.14
C LEU A 252 -2.58 -6.46 -17.28
N ASN A 253 -3.03 -6.99 -16.13
CA ASN A 253 -4.17 -7.90 -16.10
C ASN A 253 -5.50 -7.12 -16.08
N GLU A 254 -6.63 -7.81 -16.07
CA GLU A 254 -7.98 -7.25 -16.02
C GLU A 254 -8.27 -6.39 -14.76
N ASN A 255 -7.51 -6.61 -13.68
CA ASN A 255 -7.62 -5.86 -12.42
C ASN A 255 -6.60 -4.72 -12.29
N GLY A 256 -5.85 -4.43 -13.34
CA GLY A 256 -4.87 -3.34 -13.39
C GLY A 256 -3.48 -3.68 -12.81
N HIS A 257 -3.20 -4.93 -12.41
CA HIS A 257 -1.88 -5.32 -11.91
C HIS A 257 -0.91 -5.61 -13.06
N ILE A 258 0.36 -5.25 -12.87
CA ILE A 258 1.43 -5.55 -13.82
C ILE A 258 1.61 -7.08 -13.94
N LYS A 259 1.51 -7.58 -15.16
CA LYS A 259 1.83 -8.99 -15.46
C LYS A 259 3.32 -9.20 -15.36
N VAL A 260 3.75 -10.06 -14.47
CA VAL A 260 5.15 -10.45 -14.30
C VAL A 260 5.33 -11.94 -14.49
N ARG A 261 6.54 -12.33 -14.91
CA ARG A 261 7.00 -13.73 -14.92
C ARG A 261 7.51 -14.11 -13.55
N GLU A 262 7.89 -15.36 -13.34
CA GLU A 262 8.44 -15.85 -12.06
C GLU A 262 9.70 -15.10 -11.60
N ASN A 263 10.47 -14.58 -12.54
CA ASN A 263 11.66 -13.75 -12.29
C ASN A 263 11.33 -12.25 -12.15
N MET A 264 10.08 -11.88 -11.94
CA MET A 264 9.59 -10.50 -11.82
C MET A 264 9.81 -9.63 -13.06
N SER A 265 10.18 -10.19 -14.22
CA SER A 265 10.29 -9.43 -15.47
C SER A 265 8.91 -9.11 -16.05
N THR A 266 8.79 -7.92 -16.65
CA THR A 266 7.61 -7.49 -17.41
C THR A 266 7.74 -7.89 -18.90
N ASN A 267 6.82 -7.41 -19.74
CA ASN A 267 6.95 -7.51 -21.20
C ASN A 267 7.98 -6.53 -21.80
N ILE A 268 8.49 -5.59 -21.02
CA ILE A 268 9.48 -4.60 -21.48
C ILE A 268 10.87 -5.04 -21.02
N PRO A 269 11.82 -5.34 -21.93
CA PRO A 269 13.18 -5.71 -21.58
C PRO A 269 13.85 -4.65 -20.70
N GLY A 270 14.46 -5.09 -19.59
CA GLY A 270 15.09 -4.22 -18.60
C GLY A 270 14.14 -3.57 -17.58
N VAL A 271 12.82 -3.85 -17.66
CA VAL A 271 11.80 -3.41 -16.69
C VAL A 271 11.28 -4.59 -15.89
N PHE A 272 11.40 -4.50 -14.59
CA PHE A 272 10.92 -5.45 -13.59
C PHE A 272 9.86 -4.79 -12.72
N ALA A 273 9.05 -5.58 -12.01
CA ALA A 273 8.09 -5.04 -11.07
C ALA A 273 7.98 -5.93 -9.84
N ALA A 274 7.64 -5.35 -8.67
CA ALA A 274 7.57 -6.09 -7.42
C ALA A 274 6.54 -5.48 -6.44
N GLY A 275 5.96 -6.35 -5.62
CA GLY A 275 4.99 -5.99 -4.58
C GLY A 275 3.55 -5.92 -5.08
N ASP A 276 2.70 -5.22 -4.33
CA ASP A 276 1.24 -5.21 -4.52
C ASP A 276 0.78 -4.69 -5.89
N ILE A 277 1.68 -4.13 -6.67
CA ILE A 277 1.43 -3.68 -8.04
C ILE A 277 1.40 -4.85 -9.05
N THR A 278 1.89 -6.04 -8.68
CA THR A 278 2.12 -7.16 -9.60
C THR A 278 1.08 -8.26 -9.52
N THR A 279 1.15 -9.19 -10.49
CA THR A 279 0.46 -10.49 -10.44
C THR A 279 1.27 -11.57 -9.72
N GLY A 280 2.44 -11.23 -9.18
CA GLY A 280 3.34 -12.15 -8.48
C GLY A 280 2.75 -12.69 -7.19
N SER A 281 3.43 -13.67 -6.59
CA SER A 281 3.07 -14.28 -5.30
C SER A 281 1.58 -14.65 -5.16
N ASN A 282 0.95 -15.04 -6.26
CA ASN A 282 -0.49 -15.33 -6.30
C ASN A 282 -1.36 -14.15 -5.80
N MET A 283 -0.88 -12.91 -5.99
CA MET A 283 -1.53 -11.66 -5.54
C MET A 283 -1.77 -11.62 -4.01
N LEU A 284 -0.93 -12.31 -3.25
CA LEU A 284 -0.92 -12.23 -1.79
C LEU A 284 -0.22 -10.93 -1.35
N ALA A 285 -0.98 -9.87 -1.17
CA ALA A 285 -0.50 -8.56 -0.77
C ALA A 285 -0.08 -8.56 0.71
N GLN A 286 1.17 -8.91 0.96
CA GLN A 286 1.80 -8.95 2.29
C GLN A 286 3.23 -8.38 2.23
N ILE A 287 3.71 -7.88 3.37
CA ILE A 287 5.08 -7.33 3.48
C ILE A 287 6.12 -8.35 3.04
N ILE A 288 5.96 -9.60 3.49
CA ILE A 288 6.93 -10.66 3.19
C ILE A 288 7.00 -11.02 1.72
N THR A 289 5.85 -11.09 1.02
CA THR A 289 5.79 -11.37 -0.42
C THR A 289 6.33 -10.19 -1.22
N ALA A 290 6.01 -8.96 -0.84
CA ALA A 290 6.58 -7.76 -1.45
C ALA A 290 8.11 -7.72 -1.34
N CYS A 291 8.67 -8.04 -0.17
CA CYS A 291 10.12 -8.16 0.01
C CYS A 291 10.74 -9.26 -0.86
N ALA A 292 10.09 -10.43 -0.94
CA ALA A 292 10.57 -11.55 -1.76
C ALA A 292 10.59 -11.17 -3.25
N GLU A 293 9.52 -10.56 -3.75
CA GLU A 293 9.45 -10.09 -5.14
C GLU A 293 10.50 -9.02 -5.43
N GLY A 294 10.72 -8.07 -4.50
CA GLY A 294 11.77 -7.06 -4.63
C GLY A 294 13.17 -7.68 -4.74
N ALA A 295 13.47 -8.70 -3.94
CA ALA A 295 14.72 -9.42 -4.00
C ALA A 295 14.92 -10.15 -5.35
N ILE A 296 13.87 -10.83 -5.85
CA ILE A 296 13.88 -11.52 -7.15
C ILE A 296 14.04 -10.52 -8.29
N ALA A 297 13.33 -9.39 -8.25
CA ALA A 297 13.44 -8.34 -9.26
C ALA A 297 14.86 -7.76 -9.35
N ALA A 298 15.51 -7.52 -8.19
CA ALA A 298 16.89 -7.03 -8.15
C ALA A 298 17.89 -8.04 -8.73
N GLU A 299 17.75 -9.32 -8.40
CA GLU A 299 18.58 -10.39 -8.95
C GLU A 299 18.40 -10.50 -10.47
N SER A 300 17.17 -10.39 -10.94
CA SER A 300 16.86 -10.42 -12.36
C SER A 300 17.42 -9.21 -13.11
N ALA A 301 17.36 -8.02 -12.52
CA ALA A 301 17.99 -6.82 -13.08
C ALA A 301 19.51 -6.96 -13.17
N TYR A 302 20.14 -7.53 -12.15
CA TYR A 302 21.57 -7.82 -12.15
C TYR A 302 21.97 -8.79 -13.27
N ARG A 303 21.23 -9.89 -13.46
CA ARG A 303 21.46 -10.85 -14.55
C ARG A 303 21.28 -10.22 -15.92
N TYR A 304 20.24 -9.40 -16.08
CA TYR A 304 19.97 -8.69 -17.33
C TYR A 304 21.14 -7.80 -17.75
N ILE A 305 21.70 -6.99 -16.84
CA ILE A 305 22.84 -6.10 -17.11
C ILE A 305 24.08 -6.91 -17.55
N ARG A 306 24.26 -8.11 -17.03
CA ARG A 306 25.40 -8.99 -17.35
C ARG A 306 25.21 -9.83 -18.61
N GLY A 307 24.17 -9.58 -19.40
CA GLY A 307 23.88 -10.31 -20.61
C GLY A 307 23.24 -11.68 -20.38
N GLY A 308 22.74 -11.94 -19.18
CA GLY A 308 21.87 -13.08 -18.89
C GLY A 308 20.50 -12.84 -19.54
N ILE A 309 19.92 -13.89 -20.12
CA ILE A 309 18.60 -13.84 -20.74
C ILE A 309 17.55 -13.58 -19.65
N SER A 310 16.74 -12.54 -19.83
CA SER A 310 15.55 -12.21 -19.02
C SER A 310 14.40 -13.18 -19.30
#